data_c3a507f97463729e767f90ca0b733087
#
_entry.id   c3a507f97463729e767f90ca0b733087
#
_cell.length_a   1.000
_cell.length_b   1.000
_cell.length_c   1.000
_cell.angle_alpha   90.00
_cell.angle_beta   90.00
_cell.angle_gamma   90.00
#
_symmetry.space_group_name_H-M   'P 1'
#
loop_
_entity.id
_entity.type
_entity.pdbx_description
1 polymer ?
#
loop_
_entity_poly.entity_id
_entity_poly.type
_entity_poly.pdbx_seq_one_letter_code
_entity_poly.pdbx_strand_id
1 'polypeptide(L)'
;MSDSLYEPHIMENPELPFILHRDSRLSTVSMTYNWHINIELLYCTDGEGYVTVDDKDIPFCRGGIVVVNSNRLHRVCSEGSVRYNVLIIDHRFCAENGVPTDEILFEDCIRDAELCRDFDRVIKCYGLQGKIRTAAVRHAVLGLLIRLYRDHFVAEDAAQQSSVTVERIKSVVRYIRRHIADVLTLDEIAASAGVSKYHLAREFKRFSGQTVFEHINAIRCKEAKRLIESGMSVSAAALSCGFENMSYFSRTYKKYTGTLPSSVRGRGRKNGAAGE
;
A
#
# COMPACT_ATOMS: atom_id res chain seq x y z
N MET A 1 -8.48 -0.69 -7.00
CA MET A 1 -7.10 -0.14 -6.95
C MET A 1 -7.07 0.93 -5.89
N SER A 2 -6.06 0.95 -5.03
CA SER A 2 -5.95 1.93 -3.95
C SER A 2 -5.55 3.28 -4.55
N ASP A 3 -6.41 4.29 -4.47
CA ASP A 3 -6.10 5.66 -4.94
C ASP A 3 -5.28 6.46 -3.91
N SER A 4 -4.65 5.79 -2.97
CA SER A 4 -3.90 6.43 -1.86
C SER A 4 -2.41 6.12 -1.98
N LEU A 5 -1.58 7.15 -2.06
CA LEU A 5 -0.11 7.04 -2.00
C LEU A 5 0.39 6.24 -0.78
N TYR A 6 -0.23 6.40 0.37
CA TYR A 6 0.02 5.54 1.54
C TYR A 6 -0.97 4.38 1.55
N GLU A 7 -0.45 3.18 1.49
CA GLU A 7 -1.22 1.94 1.54
C GLU A 7 -1.13 1.31 2.94
N PRO A 8 -2.16 1.49 3.79
CA PRO A 8 -2.21 0.78 5.05
C PRO A 8 -2.53 -0.69 4.76
N HIS A 9 -1.58 -1.57 4.97
CA HIS A 9 -1.80 -3.00 4.89
C HIS A 9 -2.52 -3.47 6.15
N ILE A 10 -3.76 -3.92 5.98
CA ILE A 10 -4.54 -4.52 7.06
C ILE A 10 -4.31 -6.03 6.98
N MET A 11 -3.61 -6.59 7.96
CA MET A 11 -3.42 -8.03 8.09
C MET A 11 -4.74 -8.64 8.56
N GLU A 12 -5.50 -9.26 7.64
CA GLU A 12 -6.82 -9.82 7.92
C GLU A 12 -6.76 -10.96 8.95
N ASN A 13 -5.65 -11.71 8.96
CA ASN A 13 -5.41 -12.79 9.91
C ASN A 13 -4.22 -12.46 10.81
N PRO A 14 -4.43 -12.21 12.12
CA PRO A 14 -3.33 -11.93 13.06
C PRO A 14 -2.30 -13.06 13.19
N GLU A 15 -2.70 -14.32 12.92
CA GLU A 15 -1.78 -15.46 12.94
C GLU A 15 -0.86 -15.50 11.71
N LEU A 16 -1.28 -14.84 10.60
CA LEU A 16 -0.52 -14.73 9.37
C LEU A 16 -0.31 -13.25 9.02
N PRO A 17 0.70 -12.59 9.61
CA PRO A 17 0.99 -11.17 9.38
C PRO A 17 1.66 -10.96 8.01
N PHE A 18 1.05 -11.50 6.96
CA PHE A 18 1.53 -11.47 5.58
C PHE A 18 0.37 -11.30 4.61
N ILE A 19 0.63 -10.60 3.50
CA ILE A 19 -0.29 -10.52 2.37
C ILE A 19 0.41 -11.16 1.17
N LEU A 20 -0.26 -12.11 0.52
CA LEU A 20 0.22 -12.75 -0.69
C LEU A 20 -0.78 -12.52 -1.84
N HIS A 21 -0.37 -11.75 -2.85
CA HIS A 21 -1.07 -11.65 -4.11
C HIS A 21 -0.39 -12.55 -5.15
N ARG A 22 -1.18 -13.42 -5.79
CA ARG A 22 -0.69 -14.37 -6.79
C ARG A 22 -1.19 -13.97 -8.16
N ASP A 23 -0.38 -14.25 -9.18
CA ASP A 23 -0.72 -14.00 -10.59
C ASP A 23 -1.19 -12.58 -10.89
N SER A 24 -0.61 -11.60 -10.19
CA SER A 24 -0.82 -10.21 -10.52
C SER A 24 -0.35 -9.95 -11.95
N ARG A 25 -1.14 -9.20 -12.71
CA ARG A 25 -0.84 -8.87 -14.11
C ARG A 25 -0.92 -7.37 -14.32
N LEU A 26 0.07 -6.87 -15.01
CA LEU A 26 0.11 -5.49 -15.45
C LEU A 26 0.45 -5.45 -16.94
N SER A 27 -0.35 -4.74 -17.72
CA SER A 27 -0.16 -4.54 -19.16
C SER A 27 0.00 -3.08 -19.55
N THR A 28 0.08 -2.19 -18.56
CA THR A 28 0.21 -0.74 -18.74
C THR A 28 1.05 -0.15 -17.62
N VAL A 29 1.53 1.08 -17.80
CA VAL A 29 2.21 1.81 -16.75
C VAL A 29 1.23 2.14 -15.62
N SER A 30 1.51 1.68 -14.40
CA SER A 30 0.76 2.14 -13.23
C SER A 30 1.03 3.63 -13.02
N MET A 31 -0.02 4.43 -13.00
CA MET A 31 0.09 5.88 -12.80
C MET A 31 0.21 6.26 -11.32
N THR A 32 -0.02 5.31 -10.40
CA THR A 32 -0.09 5.60 -8.96
C THR A 32 1.09 5.00 -8.24
N TYR A 33 1.82 5.84 -7.53
CA TYR A 33 2.81 5.40 -6.56
C TYR A 33 2.13 5.00 -5.25
N ASN A 34 2.69 3.98 -4.59
CA ASN A 34 2.32 3.56 -3.23
C ASN A 34 3.55 3.60 -2.33
N TRP A 35 3.32 3.74 -1.03
CA TRP A 35 4.35 3.53 -0.02
C TRP A 35 3.72 3.02 1.28
N HIS A 36 4.48 2.24 2.02
CA HIS A 36 4.08 1.63 3.28
C HIS A 36 5.30 1.27 4.12
N ILE A 37 5.10 0.98 5.40
CA ILE A 37 6.17 0.62 6.33
C ILE A 37 6.64 -0.84 6.15
N ASN A 38 5.80 -1.70 5.60
CA ASN A 38 6.11 -3.13 5.45
C ASN A 38 7.13 -3.34 4.33
N ILE A 39 7.93 -4.39 4.43
CA ILE A 39 8.74 -4.85 3.30
C ILE A 39 7.85 -5.58 2.28
N GLU A 40 8.11 -5.36 1.00
CA GLU A 40 7.40 -6.02 -0.08
C GLU A 40 8.38 -6.68 -1.06
N LEU A 41 8.11 -7.92 -1.41
CA LEU A 41 8.86 -8.66 -2.41
C LEU A 41 7.98 -8.90 -3.63
N LEU A 42 8.44 -8.45 -4.78
CA LEU A 42 7.81 -8.62 -6.08
C LEU A 42 8.58 -9.69 -6.86
N TYR A 43 7.99 -10.86 -7.09
CA TYR A 43 8.62 -11.96 -7.82
C TYR A 43 8.05 -12.05 -9.23
N CYS A 44 8.85 -11.73 -10.25
CA CYS A 44 8.44 -11.79 -11.66
C CYS A 44 8.44 -13.25 -12.14
N THR A 45 7.27 -13.72 -12.57
CA THR A 45 7.10 -15.10 -13.08
C THR A 45 7.09 -15.17 -14.61
N ASP A 46 6.72 -14.07 -15.28
CA ASP A 46 6.69 -14.03 -16.74
C ASP A 46 6.68 -12.58 -17.26
N GLY A 47 7.23 -12.36 -18.45
CA GLY A 47 7.31 -11.04 -19.06
C GLY A 47 8.41 -10.16 -18.46
N GLU A 48 8.31 -8.87 -18.76
CA GLU A 48 9.28 -7.87 -18.33
C GLU A 48 8.64 -6.50 -18.09
N GLY A 49 9.29 -5.69 -17.28
CA GLY A 49 8.90 -4.34 -16.93
C GLY A 49 9.97 -3.70 -16.04
N TYR A 50 9.55 -2.75 -15.24
CA TYR A 50 10.39 -2.15 -14.21
C TYR A 50 9.55 -1.78 -12.99
N VAL A 51 10.22 -1.72 -11.84
CA VAL A 51 9.63 -1.16 -10.62
C VAL A 51 10.34 0.16 -10.35
N THR A 52 9.61 1.27 -10.40
CA THR A 52 10.17 2.54 -9.98
C THR A 52 10.14 2.59 -8.45
N VAL A 53 11.30 2.70 -7.82
CA VAL A 53 11.43 2.87 -6.37
C VAL A 53 12.09 4.22 -6.12
N ASP A 54 11.39 5.10 -5.40
CA ASP A 54 11.70 6.52 -5.29
C ASP A 54 11.86 7.14 -6.70
N ASP A 55 13.04 7.49 -7.15
CA ASP A 55 13.28 8.06 -8.49
C ASP A 55 14.13 7.10 -9.40
N LYS A 56 14.25 5.81 -9.02
CA LYS A 56 15.04 4.82 -9.76
C LYS A 56 14.15 3.76 -10.40
N ASP A 57 14.36 3.49 -11.67
CA ASP A 57 13.72 2.38 -12.36
C ASP A 57 14.58 1.12 -12.21
N ILE A 58 14.03 0.10 -11.57
CA ILE A 58 14.67 -1.18 -11.28
C ILE A 58 14.15 -2.20 -12.30
N PRO A 59 15.00 -2.85 -13.09
CA PRO A 59 14.58 -3.87 -14.04
C PRO A 59 13.81 -5.00 -13.35
N PHE A 60 12.66 -5.36 -13.91
CA PHE A 60 11.77 -6.39 -13.38
C PHE A 60 11.42 -7.38 -14.47
N CYS A 61 12.10 -8.52 -14.48
CA CYS A 61 11.95 -9.53 -15.49
C CYS A 61 11.92 -10.93 -14.89
N ARG A 62 11.48 -11.90 -15.68
CA ARG A 62 11.29 -13.29 -15.24
C ARG A 62 12.49 -13.83 -14.45
N GLY A 63 12.19 -14.43 -13.29
CA GLY A 63 13.17 -14.99 -12.37
C GLY A 63 13.87 -13.96 -11.47
N GLY A 64 13.48 -12.67 -11.58
CA GLY A 64 13.96 -11.62 -10.69
C GLY A 64 12.99 -11.35 -9.55
N ILE A 65 13.54 -10.98 -8.40
CA ILE A 65 12.81 -10.46 -7.25
C ILE A 65 13.23 -9.00 -7.06
N VAL A 66 12.26 -8.09 -7.05
CA VAL A 66 12.47 -6.71 -6.61
C VAL A 66 12.01 -6.61 -5.16
N VAL A 67 12.89 -6.10 -4.31
CA VAL A 67 12.59 -5.83 -2.90
C VAL A 67 12.27 -4.35 -2.76
N VAL A 68 11.04 -4.06 -2.38
CA VAL A 68 10.64 -2.72 -1.95
C VAL A 68 10.89 -2.64 -0.45
N ASN A 69 12.01 -2.01 -0.12
CA ASN A 69 12.38 -1.76 1.28
C ASN A 69 11.34 -0.88 1.98
N SER A 70 11.28 -0.95 3.30
CA SER A 70 10.32 -0.19 4.12
C SER A 70 10.34 1.31 3.79
N ASN A 71 9.17 1.91 3.79
CA ASN A 71 8.98 3.34 3.55
C ASN A 71 9.44 3.86 2.17
N ARG A 72 9.67 3.00 1.17
CA ARG A 72 10.00 3.43 -0.20
C ARG A 72 8.74 3.70 -1.01
N LEU A 73 8.75 4.83 -1.73
CA LEU A 73 7.72 5.19 -2.69
C LEU A 73 7.94 4.37 -3.97
N HIS A 74 6.97 3.56 -4.37
CA HIS A 74 7.17 2.64 -5.48
C HIS A 74 5.93 2.48 -6.37
N ARG A 75 6.15 1.99 -7.58
CA ARG A 75 5.11 1.54 -8.53
C ARG A 75 5.66 0.48 -9.46
N VAL A 76 4.81 -0.42 -9.92
CA VAL A 76 5.15 -1.39 -10.96
C VAL A 76 4.75 -0.84 -12.33
N CYS A 77 5.63 -0.98 -13.31
CA CYS A 77 5.43 -0.49 -14.68
C CYS A 77 5.78 -1.57 -15.70
N SER A 78 5.06 -1.60 -16.81
CA SER A 78 5.40 -2.44 -17.97
C SER A 78 4.91 -1.75 -19.23
N GLU A 79 5.68 -1.82 -20.29
CA GLU A 79 5.27 -1.38 -21.64
C GLU A 79 4.62 -2.53 -22.43
N GLY A 80 4.80 -3.75 -21.97
CA GLY A 80 4.22 -4.97 -22.52
C GLY A 80 3.27 -5.64 -21.52
N SER A 81 3.61 -6.86 -21.12
CA SER A 81 2.88 -7.60 -20.10
C SER A 81 3.85 -8.22 -19.11
N VAL A 82 3.60 -8.04 -17.83
CA VAL A 82 4.35 -8.68 -16.76
C VAL A 82 3.40 -9.42 -15.81
N ARG A 83 3.79 -10.64 -15.42
CA ARG A 83 3.11 -11.43 -14.38
C ARG A 83 4.05 -11.60 -13.20
N TYR A 84 3.52 -11.42 -12.02
CA TYR A 84 4.30 -11.47 -10.79
C TYR A 84 3.47 -11.84 -9.58
N ASN A 85 4.15 -12.31 -8.56
CA ASN A 85 3.58 -12.53 -7.23
C ASN A 85 4.09 -11.43 -6.28
N VAL A 86 3.28 -11.08 -5.31
CA VAL A 86 3.62 -10.06 -4.30
C VAL A 86 3.52 -10.69 -2.93
N LEU A 87 4.58 -10.58 -2.14
CA LEU A 87 4.58 -10.94 -0.73
C LEU A 87 4.90 -9.69 0.10
N ILE A 88 3.94 -9.27 0.92
CA ILE A 88 4.09 -8.17 1.86
C ILE A 88 4.19 -8.76 3.26
N ILE A 89 5.23 -8.39 4.01
CA ILE A 89 5.50 -8.93 5.35
C ILE A 89 5.40 -7.79 6.35
N ASP A 90 4.57 -7.98 7.38
CA ASP A 90 4.38 -6.98 8.43
C ASP A 90 5.70 -6.65 9.13
N HIS A 91 6.03 -5.37 9.25
CA HIS A 91 7.29 -4.89 9.83
C HIS A 91 7.46 -5.33 11.29
N ARG A 92 6.34 -5.41 12.07
CA ARG A 92 6.40 -5.84 13.47
C ARG A 92 6.77 -7.31 13.57
N PHE A 93 6.18 -8.16 12.69
CA PHE A 93 6.57 -9.56 12.61
C PHE A 93 8.05 -9.69 12.27
N CYS A 94 8.57 -8.90 11.34
CA CYS A 94 9.99 -8.90 11.00
C CYS A 94 10.85 -8.51 12.22
N ALA A 95 10.54 -7.41 12.91
CA ALA A 95 11.26 -6.94 14.08
C ALA A 95 11.22 -7.94 15.25
N GLU A 96 10.07 -8.56 15.54
CA GLU A 96 9.90 -9.59 16.56
C GLU A 96 10.74 -10.85 16.29
N ASN A 97 11.14 -11.09 15.04
CA ASN A 97 12.00 -12.20 14.63
C ASN A 97 13.45 -11.76 14.32
N GLY A 98 13.88 -10.60 14.79
CA GLY A 98 15.26 -10.13 14.69
C GLY A 98 15.65 -9.55 13.34
N VAL A 99 14.68 -9.20 12.48
CA VAL A 99 14.91 -8.56 11.17
C VAL A 99 14.13 -7.23 11.11
N PRO A 100 14.63 -6.13 11.72
CA PRO A 100 13.94 -4.85 11.74
C PRO A 100 13.98 -4.19 10.36
N THR A 101 13.09 -4.59 9.47
CA THR A 101 13.04 -4.16 8.05
C THR A 101 12.80 -2.67 7.84
N ASP A 102 12.42 -1.93 8.86
CA ASP A 102 12.28 -0.48 8.86
C ASP A 102 13.60 0.25 9.22
N GLU A 103 14.59 -0.49 9.72
CA GLU A 103 15.93 0.03 10.09
C GLU A 103 17.03 -0.40 9.11
N ILE A 104 16.80 -1.47 8.34
CA ILE A 104 17.79 -2.10 7.46
C ILE A 104 17.39 -2.02 6.00
N LEU A 105 18.38 -2.15 5.11
CA LEU A 105 18.19 -2.18 3.66
C LEU A 105 18.67 -3.49 3.07
N PHE A 106 17.90 -3.97 2.11
CA PHE A 106 18.24 -5.07 1.22
C PHE A 106 18.50 -4.58 -0.19
N GLU A 107 19.19 -5.39 -0.99
CA GLU A 107 19.36 -5.18 -2.42
C GLU A 107 17.99 -4.98 -3.09
N ASP A 108 17.87 -3.97 -3.94
CA ASP A 108 16.60 -3.64 -4.61
C ASP A 108 16.25 -4.66 -5.71
N CYS A 109 17.25 -5.29 -6.35
CA CYS A 109 17.06 -6.23 -7.47
C CYS A 109 17.90 -7.49 -7.24
N ILE A 110 17.22 -8.62 -7.06
CA ILE A 110 17.86 -9.88 -6.71
C ILE A 110 17.58 -10.92 -7.80
N ARG A 111 18.64 -11.59 -8.26
CA ARG A 111 18.56 -12.76 -9.15
C ARG A 111 19.22 -13.95 -8.47
N ASP A 112 18.53 -14.51 -7.51
CA ASP A 112 18.96 -15.67 -6.73
C ASP A 112 17.95 -16.80 -6.85
N ALA A 113 18.37 -17.92 -7.41
CA ALA A 113 17.52 -19.09 -7.61
C ALA A 113 17.06 -19.72 -6.29
N GLU A 114 17.86 -19.61 -5.20
CA GLU A 114 17.48 -20.11 -3.89
C GLU A 114 16.40 -19.25 -3.25
N LEU A 115 16.53 -17.92 -3.36
CA LEU A 115 15.50 -16.99 -2.88
C LEU A 115 14.19 -17.17 -3.65
N CYS A 116 14.25 -17.40 -4.98
CA CYS A 116 13.07 -17.74 -5.79
C CYS A 116 12.41 -19.03 -5.30
N ARG A 117 13.21 -20.09 -4.97
CA ARG A 117 12.67 -21.35 -4.41
C ARG A 117 12.03 -21.13 -3.04
N ASP A 118 12.60 -20.29 -2.21
CA ASP A 118 12.01 -19.96 -0.91
C ASP A 118 10.68 -19.19 -1.09
N PHE A 119 10.61 -18.28 -2.07
CA PHE A 119 9.35 -17.60 -2.40
C PHE A 119 8.28 -18.59 -2.91
N ASP A 120 8.65 -19.51 -3.80
CA ASP A 120 7.74 -20.57 -4.28
C ASP A 120 7.27 -21.48 -3.14
N ARG A 121 8.13 -21.73 -2.13
CA ARG A 121 7.76 -22.46 -0.92
C ARG A 121 6.69 -21.71 -0.12
N VAL A 122 6.80 -20.39 0.01
CA VAL A 122 5.77 -19.56 0.65
C VAL A 122 4.44 -19.73 -0.09
N ILE A 123 4.43 -19.62 -1.42
CA ILE A 123 3.22 -19.78 -2.25
C ILE A 123 2.58 -21.16 -2.01
N LYS A 124 3.39 -22.24 -2.00
CA LYS A 124 2.92 -23.61 -1.74
C LYS A 124 2.31 -23.75 -0.35
N CYS A 125 2.97 -23.21 0.67
CA CYS A 125 2.47 -23.25 2.05
C CYS A 125 1.15 -22.48 2.23
N TYR A 126 0.95 -21.37 1.52
CA TYR A 126 -0.34 -20.66 1.51
C TYR A 126 -1.48 -21.49 0.96
N GLY A 127 -1.21 -22.43 0.06
CA GLY A 127 -2.20 -23.36 -0.51
C GLY A 127 -2.59 -24.51 0.42
N LEU A 128 -1.86 -24.75 1.51
CA LEU A 128 -2.18 -25.81 2.46
C LEU A 128 -3.50 -25.55 3.19
N GLN A 129 -4.12 -26.63 3.66
CA GLN A 129 -5.34 -26.60 4.47
C GLN A 129 -5.08 -27.13 5.87
N GLY A 130 -6.00 -26.83 6.80
CA GLY A 130 -5.96 -27.33 8.16
C GLY A 130 -4.99 -26.60 9.09
N LYS A 131 -4.82 -27.13 10.30
CA LYS A 131 -4.10 -26.46 11.40
C LYS A 131 -2.61 -26.24 11.12
N ILE A 132 -1.98 -27.09 10.28
CA ILE A 132 -0.55 -26.98 9.95
C ILE A 132 -0.23 -25.78 9.05
N ARG A 133 -1.20 -25.23 8.34
CA ARG A 133 -1.03 -24.14 7.37
C ARG A 133 -0.32 -22.93 7.99
N THR A 134 -0.80 -22.45 9.14
CA THR A 134 -0.21 -21.29 9.82
C THR A 134 1.27 -21.50 10.13
N ALA A 135 1.62 -22.64 10.75
CA ALA A 135 3.01 -22.98 11.07
C ALA A 135 3.88 -23.09 9.81
N ALA A 136 3.38 -23.75 8.77
CA ALA A 136 4.12 -23.95 7.52
C ALA A 136 4.38 -22.62 6.80
N VAL A 137 3.39 -21.70 6.73
CA VAL A 137 3.55 -20.37 6.11
C VAL A 137 4.57 -19.55 6.91
N ARG A 138 4.43 -19.48 8.24
CA ARG A 138 5.37 -18.73 9.10
C ARG A 138 6.80 -19.24 8.94
N HIS A 139 6.99 -20.55 8.96
CA HIS A 139 8.30 -21.19 8.74
C HIS A 139 8.88 -20.82 7.36
N ALA A 140 8.07 -20.90 6.30
CA ALA A 140 8.53 -20.58 4.96
C ALA A 140 8.91 -19.09 4.82
N VAL A 141 8.13 -18.17 5.39
CA VAL A 141 8.43 -16.73 5.37
C VAL A 141 9.67 -16.41 6.20
N LEU A 142 9.83 -17.02 7.37
CA LEU A 142 11.05 -16.85 8.18
C LEU A 142 12.30 -17.37 7.45
N GLY A 143 12.21 -18.52 6.78
CA GLY A 143 13.31 -19.05 5.96
C GLY A 143 13.72 -18.10 4.84
N LEU A 144 12.73 -17.49 4.16
CA LEU A 144 12.95 -16.47 3.13
C LEU A 144 13.60 -15.22 3.72
N LEU A 145 13.13 -14.70 4.86
CA LEU A 145 13.71 -13.54 5.55
C LEU A 145 15.15 -13.79 6.01
N ILE A 146 15.44 -14.99 6.56
CA ILE A 146 16.80 -15.36 6.98
C ILE A 146 17.75 -15.35 5.79
N ARG A 147 17.34 -15.90 4.64
CA ARG A 147 18.15 -15.88 3.42
C ARG A 147 18.35 -14.44 2.93
N LEU A 148 17.28 -13.66 2.87
CA LEU A 148 17.34 -12.26 2.44
C LEU A 148 18.33 -11.47 3.32
N TYR A 149 18.28 -11.65 4.64
CA TYR A 149 19.19 -10.98 5.56
C TYR A 149 20.65 -11.46 5.40
N ARG A 150 20.86 -12.77 5.29
CA ARG A 150 22.19 -13.35 5.21
C ARG A 150 22.94 -12.99 3.91
N ASP A 151 22.21 -13.05 2.77
CA ASP A 151 22.84 -13.06 1.45
C ASP A 151 22.65 -11.70 0.71
N HIS A 152 21.65 -10.88 1.08
CA HIS A 152 21.24 -9.67 0.36
C HIS A 152 21.10 -8.44 1.26
N PHE A 153 21.66 -8.47 2.45
CA PHE A 153 21.73 -7.29 3.32
C PHE A 153 22.72 -6.28 2.76
N VAL A 154 22.36 -5.00 2.74
CA VAL A 154 23.20 -3.92 2.21
C VAL A 154 23.73 -3.02 3.32
N ALA A 155 22.88 -2.52 4.19
CA ALA A 155 23.25 -1.54 5.21
C ALA A 155 22.23 -1.44 6.34
N GLU A 156 22.69 -0.95 7.49
CA GLU A 156 21.84 -0.36 8.53
C GLU A 156 21.56 1.10 8.18
N ASP A 157 20.44 1.65 8.70
CA ASP A 157 19.99 3.03 8.47
C ASP A 157 19.28 3.27 7.14
N ALA A 158 18.13 2.61 7.00
CA ALA A 158 17.20 2.79 5.88
C ALA A 158 16.67 4.23 5.73
N ALA A 159 16.73 5.04 6.79
CA ALA A 159 16.14 6.38 6.82
C ALA A 159 16.88 7.40 5.94
N GLN A 160 18.16 7.19 5.65
CA GLN A 160 19.01 8.21 4.97
C GLN A 160 18.96 8.18 3.44
N GLN A 161 18.31 7.21 2.79
CA GLN A 161 18.41 7.04 1.34
C GLN A 161 17.22 7.58 0.52
N SER A 162 16.18 8.11 1.16
CA SER A 162 15.08 8.74 0.42
C SER A 162 15.45 10.13 -0.10
N SER A 163 15.07 10.46 -1.33
CA SER A 163 15.27 11.82 -1.85
C SER A 163 14.45 12.83 -1.04
N VAL A 164 14.96 14.07 -0.92
CA VAL A 164 14.28 15.19 -0.24
C VAL A 164 12.84 15.37 -0.76
N THR A 165 12.63 15.15 -2.05
CA THR A 165 11.32 15.24 -2.69
C THR A 165 10.38 14.14 -2.21
N VAL A 166 10.85 12.90 -2.12
CA VAL A 166 10.05 11.76 -1.65
C VAL A 166 9.64 11.96 -0.19
N GLU A 167 10.57 12.38 0.68
CA GLU A 167 10.24 12.65 2.08
C GLU A 167 9.25 13.81 2.22
N ARG A 168 9.34 14.82 1.36
CA ARG A 168 8.35 15.91 1.31
C ARG A 168 6.96 15.39 0.92
N ILE A 169 6.86 14.57 -0.13
CA ILE A 169 5.57 13.97 -0.54
C ILE A 169 4.97 13.12 0.62
N LYS A 170 5.78 12.32 1.30
CA LYS A 170 5.34 11.55 2.46
C LYS A 170 4.88 12.45 3.60
N SER A 171 5.58 13.55 3.88
CA SER A 171 5.18 14.51 4.92
C SER A 171 3.84 15.16 4.60
N VAL A 172 3.63 15.53 3.33
CA VAL A 172 2.35 16.07 2.83
C VAL A 172 1.21 15.06 3.01
N VAL A 173 1.42 13.80 2.62
CA VAL A 173 0.41 12.75 2.79
C VAL A 173 0.10 12.52 4.27
N ARG A 174 1.11 12.49 5.14
CA ARG A 174 0.91 12.38 6.60
C ARG A 174 0.12 13.58 7.16
N TYR A 175 0.43 14.80 6.72
CA TYR A 175 -0.30 16.00 7.10
C TYR A 175 -1.77 15.93 6.70
N ILE A 176 -2.05 15.62 5.42
CA ILE A 176 -3.41 15.45 4.90
C ILE A 176 -4.20 14.43 5.74
N ARG A 177 -3.61 13.28 6.05
CA ARG A 177 -4.29 12.23 6.82
C ARG A 177 -4.61 12.64 8.26
N ARG A 178 -3.73 13.39 8.92
CA ARG A 178 -3.97 13.89 10.28
C ARG A 178 -5.09 14.92 10.32
N HIS A 179 -5.25 15.68 9.23
CA HIS A 179 -6.19 16.78 9.11
C HIS A 179 -7.34 16.47 8.13
N ILE A 180 -7.65 15.17 7.92
CA ILE A 180 -8.59 14.76 6.87
C ILE A 180 -10.01 15.28 7.08
N ALA A 181 -10.42 15.51 8.34
CA ALA A 181 -11.71 16.06 8.71
C ALA A 181 -11.75 17.61 8.65
N ASP A 182 -10.59 18.25 8.59
CA ASP A 182 -10.49 19.72 8.64
C ASP A 182 -10.69 20.33 7.24
N VAL A 183 -10.94 21.63 7.19
CA VAL A 183 -10.91 22.40 5.95
C VAL A 183 -9.45 22.57 5.55
N LEU A 184 -9.04 21.90 4.48
CA LEU A 184 -7.66 21.91 3.99
C LEU A 184 -7.53 22.86 2.79
N THR A 185 -6.56 23.77 2.85
CA THR A 185 -6.16 24.60 1.71
C THR A 185 -4.82 24.16 1.14
N LEU A 186 -4.58 24.42 -0.15
CA LEU A 186 -3.31 24.09 -0.78
C LEU A 186 -2.15 24.90 -0.19
N ASP A 187 -2.42 26.12 0.29
CA ASP A 187 -1.41 26.99 0.92
C ASP A 187 -0.95 26.42 2.27
N GLU A 188 -1.88 25.97 3.13
CA GLU A 188 -1.54 25.32 4.41
C GLU A 188 -0.76 24.02 4.22
N ILE A 189 -1.20 23.17 3.28
CA ILE A 189 -0.51 21.92 2.97
C ILE A 189 0.91 22.20 2.46
N ALA A 190 1.08 23.18 1.57
CA ALA A 190 2.38 23.57 1.04
C ALA A 190 3.29 24.15 2.12
N ALA A 191 2.74 25.01 2.99
CA ALA A 191 3.45 25.56 4.13
C ALA A 191 3.97 24.47 5.08
N SER A 192 3.17 23.43 5.35
CA SER A 192 3.57 22.30 6.19
C SER A 192 4.79 21.53 5.66
N ALA A 193 5.04 21.63 4.35
CA ALA A 193 6.14 21.00 3.65
C ALA A 193 7.29 21.97 3.27
N GLY A 194 7.18 23.25 3.67
CA GLY A 194 8.19 24.28 3.42
C GLY A 194 8.36 24.64 1.93
N VAL A 195 7.30 24.55 1.13
CA VAL A 195 7.34 24.85 -0.32
C VAL A 195 6.19 25.75 -0.76
N SER A 196 6.30 26.34 -1.97
CA SER A 196 5.17 27.04 -2.56
C SER A 196 4.08 26.08 -3.02
N LYS A 197 2.82 26.56 -3.03
CA LYS A 197 1.68 25.75 -3.53
C LYS A 197 1.84 25.27 -4.98
N TYR A 198 2.48 26.05 -5.83
CA TYR A 198 2.73 25.70 -7.23
C TYR A 198 3.75 24.56 -7.33
N HIS A 199 4.81 24.60 -6.51
CA HIS A 199 5.80 23.56 -6.45
C HIS A 199 5.17 22.26 -5.93
N LEU A 200 4.44 22.32 -4.80
CA LEU A 200 3.72 21.18 -4.26
C LEU A 200 2.75 20.57 -5.29
N ALA A 201 1.90 21.37 -5.93
CA ALA A 201 0.91 20.86 -6.88
C ALA A 201 1.56 20.10 -8.05
N ARG A 202 2.67 20.62 -8.57
CA ARG A 202 3.43 19.99 -9.66
C ARG A 202 4.09 18.68 -9.21
N GLU A 203 4.83 18.70 -8.09
CA GLU A 203 5.50 17.51 -7.55
C GLU A 203 4.47 16.44 -7.17
N PHE A 204 3.44 16.82 -6.43
CA PHE A 204 2.41 15.87 -6.00
C PHE A 204 1.74 15.18 -7.18
N LYS A 205 1.38 15.95 -8.24
CA LYS A 205 0.79 15.38 -9.45
C LYS A 205 1.78 14.49 -10.22
N ARG A 206 3.08 14.82 -10.23
CA ARG A 206 4.13 13.99 -10.85
C ARG A 206 4.22 12.62 -10.17
N PHE A 207 4.19 12.58 -8.82
CA PHE A 207 4.33 11.34 -8.06
C PHE A 207 3.02 10.56 -7.91
N SER A 208 1.87 11.25 -7.78
CA SER A 208 0.59 10.59 -7.50
C SER A 208 -0.28 10.36 -8.74
N GLY A 209 0.06 11.00 -9.86
CA GLY A 209 -0.81 11.04 -11.04
C GLY A 209 -2.07 11.89 -10.87
N GLN A 210 -2.35 12.42 -9.68
CA GLN A 210 -3.56 13.16 -9.32
C GLN A 210 -3.23 14.46 -8.59
N THR A 211 -4.18 15.36 -8.53
CA THR A 211 -4.03 16.60 -7.75
C THR A 211 -4.14 16.30 -6.24
N VAL A 212 -3.64 17.24 -5.41
CA VAL A 212 -3.74 17.16 -3.95
C VAL A 212 -5.19 16.98 -3.49
N PHE A 213 -6.13 17.74 -4.09
CA PHE A 213 -7.56 17.65 -3.73
C PHE A 213 -8.24 16.36 -4.22
N GLU A 214 -7.83 15.82 -5.36
CA GLU A 214 -8.30 14.49 -5.77
C GLU A 214 -7.85 13.42 -4.78
N HIS A 215 -6.61 13.50 -4.30
CA HIS A 215 -6.09 12.60 -3.27
C HIS A 215 -6.84 12.74 -1.93
N ILE A 216 -7.10 13.98 -1.45
CA ILE A 216 -7.91 14.25 -0.26
C ILE A 216 -9.30 13.60 -0.40
N ASN A 217 -9.96 13.84 -1.53
CA ASN A 217 -11.30 13.29 -1.77
C ASN A 217 -11.31 11.76 -1.83
N ALA A 218 -10.30 11.13 -2.41
CA ALA A 218 -10.16 9.68 -2.44
C ALA A 218 -10.05 9.10 -1.01
N ILE A 219 -9.19 9.68 -0.16
CA ILE A 219 -9.03 9.25 1.25
C ILE A 219 -10.34 9.47 2.03
N ARG A 220 -10.97 10.65 1.90
CA ARG A 220 -12.24 10.95 2.56
C ARG A 220 -13.34 9.96 2.18
N CYS A 221 -13.47 9.65 0.89
CA CYS A 221 -14.48 8.69 0.42
C CYS A 221 -14.20 7.26 0.92
N LYS A 222 -12.92 6.84 0.98
CA LYS A 222 -12.53 5.52 1.52
C LYS A 222 -12.87 5.41 3.00
N GLU A 223 -12.57 6.45 3.78
CA GLU A 223 -12.89 6.48 5.21
C GLU A 223 -14.41 6.57 5.46
N ALA A 224 -15.14 7.40 4.71
CA ALA A 224 -16.59 7.46 4.78
C ALA A 224 -17.23 6.09 4.46
N LYS A 225 -16.72 5.37 3.47
CA LYS A 225 -17.17 4.01 3.15
C LYS A 225 -17.02 3.08 4.36
N ARG A 226 -15.84 3.07 4.99
CA ARG A 226 -15.55 2.26 6.19
C ARG A 226 -16.51 2.59 7.34
N LEU A 227 -16.76 3.88 7.59
CA LEU A 227 -17.69 4.34 8.64
C LEU A 227 -19.14 3.92 8.36
N ILE A 228 -19.59 4.02 7.11
CA ILE A 228 -20.93 3.57 6.71
C ILE A 228 -21.05 2.05 6.85
N GLU A 229 -20.06 1.28 6.44
CA GLU A 229 -20.02 -0.18 6.58
C GLU A 229 -20.01 -0.61 8.06
N SER A 230 -19.45 0.21 8.96
CA SER A 230 -19.49 0.00 10.42
C SER A 230 -20.84 0.39 11.07
N GLY A 231 -21.80 0.93 10.28
CA GLY A 231 -23.15 1.26 10.76
C GLY A 231 -23.40 2.76 11.00
N MET A 232 -22.42 3.63 10.73
CA MET A 232 -22.64 5.06 10.85
C MET A 232 -23.61 5.56 9.76
N SER A 233 -24.43 6.56 10.06
CA SER A 233 -25.29 7.18 9.06
C SER A 233 -24.48 7.87 7.96
N VAL A 234 -25.02 7.89 6.75
CA VAL A 234 -24.34 8.50 5.58
C VAL A 234 -23.96 9.96 5.83
N SER A 235 -24.86 10.74 6.45
CA SER A 235 -24.62 12.14 6.76
C SER A 235 -23.54 12.32 7.85
N ALA A 236 -23.58 11.51 8.91
CA ALA A 236 -22.56 11.55 9.95
C ALA A 236 -21.17 11.16 9.40
N ALA A 237 -21.09 10.10 8.60
CA ALA A 237 -19.85 9.65 7.98
C ALA A 237 -19.26 10.73 7.03
N ALA A 238 -20.11 11.37 6.23
CA ALA A 238 -19.67 12.46 5.36
C ALA A 238 -19.07 13.62 6.17
N LEU A 239 -19.78 14.07 7.21
CA LEU A 239 -19.35 15.17 8.06
C LEU A 239 -18.04 14.83 8.81
N SER A 240 -17.94 13.63 9.38
CA SER A 240 -16.72 13.14 10.06
C SER A 240 -15.50 13.04 9.14
N CYS A 241 -15.72 12.96 7.82
CA CYS A 241 -14.67 12.95 6.81
C CYS A 241 -14.43 14.33 6.18
N GLY A 242 -14.96 15.42 6.72
CA GLY A 242 -14.74 16.78 6.23
C GLY A 242 -15.53 17.17 4.98
N PHE A 243 -16.67 16.52 4.72
CA PHE A 243 -17.60 16.93 3.68
C PHE A 243 -18.74 17.78 4.29
N GLU A 244 -18.75 19.07 4.02
CA GLU A 244 -19.81 19.97 4.48
C GLU A 244 -21.06 19.93 3.57
N ASN A 245 -20.89 19.60 2.28
CA ASN A 245 -21.97 19.57 1.30
C ASN A 245 -22.32 18.14 0.88
N MET A 246 -23.53 17.69 1.23
CA MET A 246 -24.00 16.33 0.95
C MET A 246 -24.15 16.01 -0.54
N SER A 247 -24.52 17.00 -1.36
CA SER A 247 -24.62 16.82 -2.82
C SER A 247 -23.25 16.65 -3.46
N TYR A 248 -22.26 17.41 -3.00
CA TYR A 248 -20.86 17.25 -3.39
C TYR A 248 -20.31 15.90 -2.93
N PHE A 249 -20.54 15.54 -1.66
CA PHE A 249 -20.17 14.22 -1.12
C PHE A 249 -20.72 13.08 -1.98
N SER A 250 -22.02 13.04 -2.25
CA SER A 250 -22.64 11.94 -2.98
C SER A 250 -22.08 11.75 -4.38
N ARG A 251 -21.81 12.85 -5.10
CA ARG A 251 -21.17 12.80 -6.43
C ARG A 251 -19.73 12.31 -6.35
N THR A 252 -18.96 12.86 -5.41
CA THR A 252 -17.56 12.54 -5.19
C THR A 252 -17.43 11.09 -4.74
N TYR A 253 -18.23 10.65 -3.79
CA TYR A 253 -18.26 9.27 -3.31
C TYR A 253 -18.54 8.28 -4.45
N LYS A 254 -19.57 8.55 -5.30
CA LYS A 254 -19.87 7.71 -6.46
C LYS A 254 -18.70 7.66 -7.45
N LYS A 255 -18.01 8.79 -7.67
CA LYS A 255 -16.81 8.84 -8.53
C LYS A 255 -15.72 7.89 -8.04
N TYR A 256 -15.43 7.86 -6.72
CA TYR A 256 -14.31 7.08 -6.15
C TYR A 256 -14.67 5.65 -5.74
N THR A 257 -15.93 5.37 -5.41
CA THR A 257 -16.34 4.03 -4.94
C THR A 257 -17.16 3.25 -5.96
N GLY A 258 -17.57 3.87 -7.05
CA GLY A 258 -18.44 3.28 -8.08
C GLY A 258 -19.92 3.19 -7.70
N THR A 259 -20.28 3.40 -6.44
CA THR A 259 -21.64 3.24 -5.90
C THR A 259 -22.12 4.48 -5.15
N LEU A 260 -23.43 4.63 -4.93
CA LEU A 260 -23.95 5.68 -4.07
C LEU A 260 -23.70 5.35 -2.59
N PRO A 261 -23.47 6.37 -1.71
CA PRO A 261 -23.29 6.13 -0.28
C PRO A 261 -24.50 5.42 0.35
N SER A 262 -25.71 5.71 -0.12
CA SER A 262 -26.97 5.09 0.35
C SER A 262 -27.11 3.62 -0.02
N SER A 263 -26.37 3.12 -1.01
CA SER A 263 -26.41 1.70 -1.40
C SER A 263 -25.51 0.81 -0.54
N VAL A 264 -24.65 1.39 0.29
CA VAL A 264 -23.79 0.64 1.20
C VAL A 264 -24.62 0.11 2.37
N ARG A 265 -24.72 -1.21 2.51
CA ARG A 265 -25.41 -1.85 3.64
C ARG A 265 -24.46 -1.96 4.82
N GLY A 266 -24.77 -1.26 5.92
CA GLY A 266 -24.04 -1.45 7.18
C GLY A 266 -24.19 -2.88 7.70
N ARG A 267 -23.15 -3.46 8.25
CA ARG A 267 -23.15 -4.81 8.87
C ARG A 267 -24.05 -4.92 10.12
N GLY A 268 -24.74 -3.84 10.52
CA GLY A 268 -25.49 -3.70 11.77
C GLY A 268 -27.01 -3.86 11.72
N ARG A 269 -27.63 -4.23 10.59
CA ARG A 269 -29.10 -4.45 10.53
C ARG A 269 -29.47 -5.91 10.25
N LYS A 270 -29.11 -6.82 11.16
CA LYS A 270 -29.78 -8.10 11.35
C LYS A 270 -29.95 -8.29 12.85
N ASN A 271 -31.12 -7.93 13.36
CA ASN A 271 -31.90 -8.58 14.42
C ASN A 271 -32.91 -7.57 14.99
N GLY A 272 -34.14 -7.73 14.56
CA GLY A 272 -35.26 -6.98 15.13
C GLY A 272 -36.49 -6.99 14.25
N ALA A 273 -36.97 -8.19 13.89
CA ALA A 273 -38.39 -8.44 13.54
C ALA A 273 -38.62 -9.95 13.36
N ALA A 274 -38.75 -10.65 14.46
CA ALA A 274 -39.49 -11.91 14.53
C ALA A 274 -39.85 -12.10 16.01
N GLY A 275 -41.04 -11.67 16.38
CA GLY A 275 -41.58 -11.80 17.72
C GLY A 275 -42.95 -11.12 17.80
N GLU A 276 -43.94 -11.71 17.21
CA GLU A 276 -45.30 -11.86 17.69
C GLU A 276 -46.03 -12.83 16.77
#